data_2b1b149bf8dd43c56224e050156adc36
#
_entry.id   2b1b149bf8dd43c56224e050156adc36
#
_cell.length_a   1.000
_cell.length_b   1.000
_cell.length_c   1.000
_cell.angle_alpha   90.00
_cell.angle_beta   90.00
_cell.angle_gamma   90.00
#
_symmetry.space_group_name_H-M   'P 1'
#
loop_
_entity.id
_entity.type
_entity.pdbx_description
1 polymer ?
#
loop_
_entity_poly.entity_id
_entity_poly.type
_entity_poly.pdbx_seq_one_letter_code
_entity_poly.pdbx_strand_id
1 'polypeptide(L)'
;MLEQHVVPVVVEEHLDALPPEALGLPVNLYHTDRYLVINAGLPRCLPDKVHVFVAPARMLIRAESHPGEQPIREERTYILSELPDGAVGRVLDLPSGEWAYDAAEAHFANGLLTVSIPTQARAEYLRQTHAA
;
A
#
# COMPACT_ATOMS: atom_id res chain seq x y z
N MET A 1 -2.01 10.24 20.10
CA MET A 1 -2.56 10.49 18.77
C MET A 1 -1.75 9.75 17.73
N LEU A 2 -2.43 9.04 16.86
CA LEU A 2 -1.77 8.28 15.81
C LEU A 2 -1.42 9.20 14.67
N GLU A 3 -0.15 9.20 14.29
CA GLU A 3 0.30 9.99 13.16
C GLU A 3 0.06 9.22 11.88
N GLN A 4 -0.63 9.86 10.94
CA GLN A 4 -0.97 9.28 9.65
C GLN A 4 -0.11 9.92 8.57
N HIS A 5 0.56 9.11 7.78
CA HIS A 5 1.44 9.58 6.71
C HIS A 5 0.74 9.39 5.37
N VAL A 6 0.74 10.44 4.56
CA VAL A 6 0.27 10.35 3.18
C VAL A 6 1.37 9.71 2.34
N VAL A 7 1.00 8.66 1.61
CA VAL A 7 1.92 7.97 0.70
C VAL A 7 1.55 8.38 -0.72
N PRO A 8 2.48 8.94 -1.50
CA PRO A 8 2.17 9.29 -2.89
C PRO A 8 1.79 8.04 -3.69
N VAL A 9 0.72 8.16 -4.47
CA VAL A 9 0.31 7.09 -5.39
C VAL A 9 0.80 7.46 -6.78
N VAL A 10 1.59 6.58 -7.37
CA VAL A 10 2.13 6.77 -8.72
C VAL A 10 1.22 6.06 -9.70
N VAL A 11 0.71 6.79 -10.69
CA VAL A 11 -0.16 6.25 -11.73
C VAL A 11 0.69 5.81 -12.91
N GLU A 12 0.54 4.56 -13.31
CA GLU A 12 1.27 3.95 -14.42
C GLU A 12 0.30 3.46 -15.49
N GLU A 13 0.78 3.32 -16.73
CA GLU A 13 -0.04 2.76 -17.80
C GLU A 13 -0.25 1.25 -17.61
N HIS A 14 0.79 0.57 -17.14
CA HIS A 14 0.73 -0.86 -16.81
C HIS A 14 1.79 -1.17 -15.78
N LEU A 15 1.62 -2.28 -15.08
CA LEU A 15 2.53 -2.70 -14.02
C LEU A 15 3.05 -4.10 -14.29
N ASP A 16 4.35 -4.28 -14.07
CA ASP A 16 5.01 -5.57 -14.16
C ASP A 16 4.81 -6.38 -12.88
N ALA A 17 5.10 -7.67 -12.97
CA ALA A 17 5.07 -8.54 -11.79
C ALA A 17 6.15 -8.16 -10.80
N LEU A 18 5.94 -8.53 -9.52
CA LEU A 18 6.94 -8.33 -8.48
C LEU A 18 8.20 -9.14 -8.75
N PRO A 19 9.38 -8.62 -8.34
CA PRO A 19 10.59 -9.42 -8.36
C PRO A 19 10.44 -10.68 -7.48
N PRO A 20 11.03 -11.82 -7.88
CA PRO A 20 10.88 -13.05 -7.11
C PRO A 20 11.40 -12.98 -5.67
N GLU A 21 12.34 -12.10 -5.39
CA GLU A 21 12.91 -11.93 -4.06
C GLU A 21 12.01 -11.13 -3.11
N ALA A 22 10.93 -10.53 -3.60
CA ALA A 22 10.01 -9.81 -2.74
C ALA A 22 9.08 -10.77 -2.02
N LEU A 23 8.91 -10.58 -0.72
CA LEU A 23 7.99 -11.38 0.08
C LEU A 23 6.57 -10.87 -0.06
N GLY A 24 5.60 -11.79 0.00
CA GLY A 24 4.19 -11.42 -0.08
C GLY A 24 3.71 -10.66 1.14
N LEU A 25 2.66 -9.88 0.95
CA LEU A 25 2.01 -9.11 2.00
C LEU A 25 0.57 -9.59 2.18
N PRO A 26 0.08 -9.69 3.42
CA PRO A 26 -1.35 -9.91 3.62
C PRO A 26 -2.13 -8.63 3.28
N VAL A 27 -3.21 -8.79 2.54
CA VAL A 27 -4.05 -7.67 2.13
C VAL A 27 -5.52 -8.02 2.27
N ASN A 28 -6.33 -6.99 2.50
CA ASN A 28 -7.78 -7.05 2.36
C ASN A 28 -8.17 -6.14 1.21
N LEU A 29 -9.12 -6.59 0.41
CA LEU A 29 -9.69 -5.81 -0.69
C LEU A 29 -11.19 -5.84 -0.54
N TYR A 30 -11.82 -4.68 -0.44
CA TYR A 30 -13.27 -4.57 -0.34
C TYR A 30 -13.74 -3.29 -1.01
N HIS A 31 -15.03 -3.17 -1.20
CA HIS A 31 -15.59 -1.92 -1.72
C HIS A 31 -16.77 -1.48 -0.87
N THR A 32 -16.98 -0.19 -0.88
CA THR A 32 -18.19 0.46 -0.37
C THR A 32 -18.95 1.04 -1.57
N ASP A 33 -20.02 1.78 -1.32
CA ASP A 33 -20.74 2.45 -2.41
C ASP A 33 -19.90 3.52 -3.10
N ARG A 34 -18.87 4.02 -2.44
CA ARG A 34 -18.08 5.16 -2.92
C ARG A 34 -16.63 4.84 -3.21
N TYR A 35 -16.08 3.77 -2.63
CA TYR A 35 -14.66 3.49 -2.67
C TYR A 35 -14.35 2.02 -2.86
N LEU A 36 -13.26 1.77 -3.57
CA LEU A 36 -12.55 0.50 -3.53
C LEU A 36 -11.41 0.68 -2.55
N VAL A 37 -11.26 -0.21 -1.57
CA VAL A 37 -10.32 -0.04 -0.48
C VAL A 37 -9.40 -1.25 -0.39
N ILE A 38 -8.11 -0.97 -0.26
CA ILE A 38 -7.09 -1.99 -0.03
C ILE A 38 -6.41 -1.70 1.29
N ASN A 39 -6.37 -2.68 2.19
CA ASN A 39 -5.58 -2.62 3.41
C ASN A 39 -4.43 -3.59 3.30
N ALA A 40 -3.22 -3.14 3.60
CA ALA A 40 -2.03 -3.99 3.60
C ALA A 40 -1.32 -3.88 4.93
N GLY A 41 -0.99 -5.02 5.52
CA GLY A 41 -0.22 -5.06 6.76
C GLY A 41 1.27 -4.93 6.45
N LEU A 42 1.90 -3.86 6.92
CA LEU A 42 3.29 -3.55 6.68
C LEU A 42 4.02 -3.28 8.01
N PRO A 43 4.07 -4.26 8.92
CA PRO A 43 4.76 -4.05 10.18
C PRO A 43 6.25 -3.84 9.94
N ARG A 44 6.89 -3.01 10.75
CA ARG A 44 8.32 -2.75 10.68
C ARG A 44 8.76 -2.04 9.40
N CYS A 45 7.82 -1.41 8.68
CA CYS A 45 8.13 -0.58 7.52
C CYS A 45 8.08 0.89 7.92
N LEU A 46 8.96 1.67 7.35
CA LEU A 46 8.95 3.12 7.54
C LEU A 46 8.11 3.77 6.44
N PRO A 47 7.38 4.86 6.75
CA PRO A 47 6.50 5.49 5.77
C PRO A 47 7.19 5.91 4.47
N ASP A 48 8.44 6.38 4.55
CA ASP A 48 9.20 6.82 3.38
C ASP A 48 9.71 5.66 2.53
N LYS A 49 9.55 4.42 3.01
CA LYS A 49 9.93 3.21 2.29
C LYS A 49 8.74 2.45 1.74
N VAL A 50 7.54 3.04 1.80
CA VAL A 50 6.31 2.45 1.28
C VAL A 50 5.96 3.12 -0.04
N HIS A 51 5.75 2.30 -1.08
CA HIS A 51 5.48 2.79 -2.44
C HIS A 51 4.23 2.14 -2.98
N VAL A 52 3.34 2.94 -3.56
CA VAL A 52 2.08 2.47 -4.15
C VAL A 52 2.05 2.90 -5.61
N PHE A 53 1.84 1.94 -6.49
CA PHE A 53 1.70 2.17 -7.93
C PHE A 53 0.35 1.63 -8.35
N VAL A 54 -0.38 2.39 -9.15
CA VAL A 54 -1.68 1.96 -9.65
C VAL A 54 -1.71 2.09 -11.17
N ALA A 55 -2.27 1.08 -11.81
CA ALA A 55 -2.56 1.07 -13.24
C ALA A 55 -3.99 0.62 -13.42
N PRO A 56 -4.59 0.78 -14.62
CA PRO A 56 -5.91 0.22 -14.85
C PRO A 56 -5.94 -1.27 -14.53
N ALA A 57 -6.86 -1.69 -13.66
CA ALA A 57 -7.07 -3.06 -13.24
C ALA A 57 -5.94 -3.71 -12.42
N ARG A 58 -4.93 -2.96 -12.00
CA ARG A 58 -3.82 -3.55 -11.23
C ARG A 58 -3.17 -2.55 -10.29
N MET A 59 -2.73 -3.04 -9.12
CA MET A 59 -2.00 -2.24 -8.14
C MET A 59 -0.76 -2.99 -7.69
N LEU A 60 0.32 -2.25 -7.43
CA LEU A 60 1.55 -2.78 -6.85
C LEU A 60 1.84 -2.01 -5.56
N ILE A 61 2.02 -2.75 -4.48
CA ILE A 61 2.50 -2.21 -3.21
C ILE A 61 3.89 -2.76 -2.98
N ARG A 62 4.85 -1.89 -2.71
CA ARG A 62 6.23 -2.27 -2.40
C ARG A 62 6.68 -1.56 -1.15
N ALA A 63 7.45 -2.25 -0.33
CA ALA A 63 8.01 -1.67 0.87
C ALA A 63 9.28 -2.39 1.27
N GLU A 64 10.02 -1.77 2.19
CA GLU A 64 11.17 -2.41 2.82
C GLU A 64 10.85 -2.57 4.30
N SER A 65 10.96 -3.83 4.77
CA SER A 65 10.79 -4.16 6.17
C SER A 65 12.17 -4.22 6.83
N HIS A 66 12.29 -3.62 8.00
CA HIS A 66 13.56 -3.58 8.74
C HIS A 66 13.36 -4.12 10.14
N PRO A 67 14.36 -4.81 10.70
CA PRO A 67 14.25 -5.32 12.07
C PRO A 67 14.15 -4.23 13.11
N GLY A 68 14.47 -3.00 12.74
CA GLY A 68 14.50 -1.91 13.68
C GLY A 68 15.69 -1.99 14.61
N GLU A 69 15.76 -1.07 15.55
CA GLU A 69 16.82 -1.05 16.52
C GLU A 69 16.55 -2.06 17.63
N GLN A 70 17.53 -2.89 17.92
CA GLN A 70 17.41 -3.93 18.93
C GLN A 70 18.08 -3.47 20.22
N PRO A 71 17.41 -3.67 21.40
CA PRO A 71 18.04 -3.30 22.67
C PRO A 71 19.26 -4.15 23.02
N ILE A 72 19.29 -5.39 22.55
CA ILE A 72 20.44 -6.30 22.72
C ILE A 72 21.27 -6.26 21.45
N ARG A 73 22.52 -5.80 21.55
CA ARG A 73 23.39 -5.59 20.39
C ARG A 73 24.45 -6.67 20.23
N GLU A 74 24.28 -7.80 20.90
CA GLU A 74 25.18 -8.93 20.76
C GLU A 74 24.91 -9.66 19.45
N GLU A 75 25.92 -10.34 18.95
CA GLU A 75 25.77 -11.23 17.80
C GLU A 75 24.72 -12.29 18.12
N ARG A 76 23.87 -12.57 17.14
CA ARG A 76 22.75 -13.49 17.36
C ARG A 76 22.75 -14.61 16.32
N THR A 77 22.26 -15.76 16.73
CA THR A 77 21.99 -16.87 15.87
C THR A 77 20.50 -17.14 15.91
N TYR A 78 19.83 -17.05 14.76
CA TYR A 78 18.39 -17.30 14.69
C TYR A 78 18.08 -18.77 14.79
N ILE A 79 17.18 -19.13 15.68
CA ILE A 79 16.62 -20.49 15.74
C ILE A 79 15.40 -20.54 14.82
N LEU A 80 14.67 -19.43 14.73
CA LEU A 80 13.52 -19.29 13.86
C LEU A 80 13.47 -17.83 13.39
N SER A 81 13.29 -17.62 12.10
CA SER A 81 13.22 -16.28 11.53
C SER A 81 12.10 -16.23 10.50
N GLU A 82 10.92 -15.77 10.94
CA GLU A 82 9.75 -15.67 10.07
C GLU A 82 9.36 -14.21 9.77
N LEU A 83 9.89 -13.24 10.52
CA LEU A 83 9.59 -11.84 10.25
C LEU A 83 10.29 -11.40 8.97
N PRO A 84 9.57 -10.74 8.06
CA PRO A 84 10.20 -10.27 6.82
C PRO A 84 11.31 -9.25 7.11
N ASP A 85 12.38 -9.35 6.34
CA ASP A 85 13.48 -8.40 6.38
C ASP A 85 13.88 -8.13 4.94
N GLY A 86 13.86 -6.86 4.53
CA GLY A 86 14.14 -6.46 3.17
C GLY A 86 12.88 -6.19 2.36
N ALA A 87 12.92 -6.53 1.09
CA ALA A 87 11.84 -6.20 0.16
C ALA A 87 10.59 -7.04 0.42
N VAL A 88 9.46 -6.37 0.51
CA VAL A 88 8.13 -7.00 0.59
C VAL A 88 7.24 -6.33 -0.44
N GLY A 89 6.22 -7.03 -0.89
CA GLY A 89 5.32 -6.45 -1.87
C GLY A 89 4.16 -7.34 -2.25
N ARG A 90 3.23 -6.75 -2.98
CA ARG A 90 2.05 -7.45 -3.48
C ARG A 90 1.59 -6.81 -4.78
N VAL A 91 1.31 -7.63 -5.77
CA VAL A 91 0.58 -7.24 -6.98
C VAL A 91 -0.86 -7.70 -6.80
N LEU A 92 -1.80 -6.79 -7.01
CA LEU A 92 -3.23 -7.07 -6.90
C LEU A 92 -3.91 -6.81 -8.23
N ASP A 93 -4.71 -7.75 -8.69
CA ASP A 93 -5.67 -7.47 -9.74
C ASP A 93 -6.87 -6.80 -9.11
N LEU A 94 -7.27 -5.67 -9.68
CA LEU A 94 -8.39 -4.89 -9.18
C LEU A 94 -9.65 -5.25 -9.95
N PRO A 95 -10.83 -5.26 -9.29
CA PRO A 95 -12.07 -5.60 -9.98
C PRO A 95 -12.39 -4.56 -11.04
N SER A 96 -13.05 -5.01 -12.10
CA SER A 96 -13.59 -4.10 -13.10
C SER A 96 -14.71 -3.26 -12.49
N GLY A 97 -14.90 -2.06 -13.00
CA GLY A 97 -15.91 -1.15 -12.51
C GLY A 97 -15.55 0.28 -12.82
N GLU A 98 -16.37 1.19 -12.31
CA GLU A 98 -16.19 2.61 -12.54
C GLU A 98 -15.33 3.22 -11.43
N TRP A 99 -14.09 2.74 -11.30
CA TRP A 99 -13.13 3.23 -10.31
C TRP A 99 -12.22 4.27 -10.93
N ALA A 100 -12.04 5.39 -10.22
CA ALA A 100 -11.15 6.46 -10.68
C ALA A 100 -9.73 6.17 -10.16
N TYR A 101 -8.99 5.35 -10.88
CA TYR A 101 -7.65 4.92 -10.46
C TYR A 101 -6.69 6.09 -10.28
N ASP A 102 -6.83 7.14 -11.09
CA ASP A 102 -5.99 8.33 -11.01
C ASP A 102 -6.30 9.23 -9.81
N ALA A 103 -7.39 8.95 -9.09
CA ALA A 103 -7.77 9.67 -7.88
C ALA A 103 -7.51 8.86 -6.61
N ALA A 104 -6.72 7.80 -6.70
CA ALA A 104 -6.39 6.96 -5.54
C ALA A 104 -5.57 7.74 -4.51
N GLU A 105 -5.86 7.49 -3.23
CA GLU A 105 -5.11 8.05 -2.12
C GLU A 105 -4.62 6.94 -1.21
N ALA A 106 -3.45 7.12 -0.62
CA ALA A 106 -2.85 6.14 0.27
C ALA A 106 -2.39 6.79 1.56
N HIS A 107 -2.70 6.14 2.69
CA HIS A 107 -2.31 6.59 4.02
C HIS A 107 -1.67 5.43 4.77
N PHE A 108 -0.63 5.72 5.53
CA PHE A 108 0.09 4.71 6.31
C PHE A 108 0.16 5.16 7.76
N ALA A 109 -0.29 4.29 8.65
CA ALA A 109 -0.25 4.54 10.09
C ALA A 109 -0.16 3.21 10.82
N ASN A 110 0.71 3.14 11.82
CA ASN A 110 0.84 1.96 12.70
C ASN A 110 0.98 0.64 11.95
N GLY A 111 1.76 0.62 10.88
CA GLY A 111 1.98 -0.60 10.12
C GLY A 111 0.83 -0.99 9.21
N LEU A 112 -0.20 -0.16 9.08
CA LEU A 112 -1.32 -0.42 8.18
C LEU A 112 -1.35 0.62 7.06
N LEU A 113 -1.26 0.13 5.83
CA LEU A 113 -1.45 0.94 4.63
C LEU A 113 -2.90 0.82 4.18
N THR A 114 -3.53 1.95 3.94
CA THR A 114 -4.89 2.00 3.39
C THR A 114 -4.85 2.78 2.08
N VAL A 115 -5.24 2.13 1.00
CA VAL A 115 -5.38 2.78 -0.32
C VAL A 115 -6.85 2.82 -0.65
N SER A 116 -7.36 4.02 -0.94
CA SER A 116 -8.75 4.23 -1.31
C SER A 116 -8.83 4.77 -2.73
N ILE A 117 -9.68 4.14 -3.54
CA ILE A 117 -9.91 4.52 -4.93
C ILE A 117 -11.38 4.87 -5.04
N PRO A 118 -11.74 6.14 -5.30
CA PRO A 118 -13.15 6.51 -5.39
C PRO A 118 -13.77 5.99 -6.68
N THR A 119 -15.10 5.83 -6.66
CA THR A 119 -15.84 5.66 -7.91
C THR A 119 -15.67 6.91 -8.77
N GLN A 120 -15.93 6.80 -10.08
CA GLN A 120 -15.90 7.97 -10.96
C GLN A 120 -16.86 9.06 -10.48
N ALA A 121 -18.05 8.66 -10.01
CA ALA A 121 -19.04 9.60 -9.50
C ALA A 121 -18.52 10.34 -8.26
N ARG A 122 -17.89 9.60 -7.33
CA ARG A 122 -17.34 10.21 -6.12
C ARG A 122 -16.17 11.13 -6.43
N ALA A 123 -15.29 10.72 -7.36
CA ALA A 123 -14.16 11.53 -7.79
C ALA A 123 -14.62 12.84 -8.41
N GLU A 124 -15.66 12.79 -9.23
CA GLU A 124 -16.25 14.00 -9.83
C GLU A 124 -16.83 14.91 -8.77
N TYR A 125 -17.56 14.37 -7.80
CA TYR A 125 -18.10 15.13 -6.69
C TYR A 125 -16.99 15.84 -5.90
N LEU A 126 -15.92 15.14 -5.61
CA LEU A 126 -14.79 15.69 -4.85
C LEU A 126 -14.09 16.82 -5.63
N ARG A 127 -13.94 16.68 -6.95
CA ARG A 127 -13.37 17.73 -7.79
C ARG A 127 -14.23 18.98 -7.75
N GLN A 128 -15.55 18.83 -7.83
CA GLN A 128 -16.50 19.96 -7.80
C GLN A 128 -16.48 20.67 -6.46
N THR A 129 -16.41 19.92 -5.35
CA THR A 129 -16.43 20.53 -4.02
C THR A 129 -15.12 21.19 -3.63
N HIS A 130 -14.01 20.77 -4.26
CA HIS A 130 -12.68 21.33 -3.99
C HIS A 130 -12.23 22.34 -5.05
N ALA A 131 -13.05 22.57 -6.08
CA ALA A 131 -12.77 23.59 -7.08
C ALA A 131 -12.96 24.97 -6.46
N ALA A 132 -11.94 25.80 -6.53
CA ALA A 132 -12.00 27.15 -6.01
C ALA A 132 -12.69 28.08 -7.01
#